data_11ab43e0534332bfff61f2570834c8a9
#
_entry.id   11ab43e0534332bfff61f2570834c8a9
#
_cell.length_a   1.000
_cell.length_b   1.000
_cell.length_c   1.000
_cell.angle_alpha   90.00
_cell.angle_beta   90.00
_cell.angle_gamma   90.00
#
_symmetry.space_group_name_H-M   'P 1'
#
loop_
_entity.id
_entity.type
_entity.pdbx_description
1 polymer ?
#
loop_
_entity_poly.entity_id
_entity_poly.type
_entity_poly.pdbx_seq_one_letter_code
_entity_poly.pdbx_strand_id
1 'polypeptide(L)'
;MTEPMVRFEKVTKSYGPLTVLDELDLDVARGEKVAIIGPSGSGKTTVLRMLMTLETINSGIIRVDGEPLTHMKSGDRLVPASKAHLRRVRAKIGMVFQHFNLFPHMTALGNCIEAPMTVLKLKRAEAEARALELLGMVGLADKRDHYPSQLSGGQQQRVAIARALAMRPKVMLFDEVTSALDPELVGEVLNVIRKLGREHDLTMLMVTHQMGFAKEFADRVCFFYHGKICEQGAPRELFGDPRNERTKQFLSAVLEAG
;
A
#
# COMPACT_ATOMS: atom_id res chain seq x y z
N MET A 1 10.19 21.79 9.00
CA MET A 1 9.94 20.61 8.14
C MET A 1 8.63 19.98 8.62
N THR A 2 7.69 19.73 7.73
CA THR A 2 6.42 19.05 8.07
C THR A 2 6.69 17.60 8.46
N GLU A 3 6.01 17.11 9.51
CA GLU A 3 6.13 15.74 9.96
C GLU A 3 5.67 14.76 8.85
N PRO A 4 6.44 13.70 8.54
CA PRO A 4 6.08 12.74 7.49
C PRO A 4 4.79 12.00 7.85
N MET A 5 4.07 11.55 6.82
CA MET A 5 2.86 10.74 6.99
C MET A 5 3.19 9.33 7.50
N VAL A 6 4.27 8.75 6.98
CA VAL A 6 4.81 7.46 7.42
C VAL A 6 6.29 7.61 7.72
N ARG A 7 6.74 7.04 8.86
CA ARG A 7 8.15 7.02 9.24
C ARG A 7 8.52 5.66 9.83
N PHE A 8 9.58 5.09 9.31
CA PHE A 8 10.31 3.96 9.88
C PHE A 8 11.60 4.51 10.49
N GLU A 9 11.85 4.20 11.77
CA GLU A 9 13.02 4.63 12.53
C GLU A 9 13.79 3.37 12.94
N LYS A 10 14.88 3.05 12.24
CA LYS A 10 15.76 1.89 12.48
C LYS A 10 15.01 0.59 12.69
N VAL A 11 14.06 0.32 11.80
CA VAL A 11 13.18 -0.85 11.93
C VAL A 11 13.89 -2.10 11.46
N THR A 12 13.98 -3.08 12.35
CA THR A 12 14.52 -4.41 12.06
C THR A 12 13.42 -5.45 12.11
N LYS A 13 13.46 -6.39 11.14
CA LYS A 13 12.59 -7.57 11.09
C LYS A 13 13.40 -8.80 10.75
N SER A 14 13.27 -9.82 11.60
CA SER A 14 13.90 -11.13 11.39
C SER A 14 12.89 -12.25 11.54
N TYR A 15 13.10 -13.35 10.83
CA TYR A 15 12.41 -14.63 10.96
C TYR A 15 13.44 -15.69 11.31
N GLY A 16 13.53 -16.02 12.60
CA GLY A 16 14.63 -16.85 13.10
C GLY A 16 15.99 -16.19 12.77
N PRO A 17 16.92 -16.91 12.10
CA PRO A 17 18.23 -16.37 11.76
C PRO A 17 18.24 -15.43 10.54
N LEU A 18 17.14 -15.38 9.78
CA LEU A 18 17.06 -14.57 8.57
C LEU A 18 16.60 -13.14 8.91
N THR A 19 17.48 -12.17 8.75
CA THR A 19 17.13 -10.74 8.82
C THR A 19 16.59 -10.28 7.47
N VAL A 20 15.32 -9.88 7.44
CA VAL A 20 14.62 -9.43 6.22
C VAL A 20 14.64 -7.91 6.08
N LEU A 21 14.63 -7.18 7.19
CA LEU A 21 14.87 -5.74 7.23
C LEU A 21 15.92 -5.44 8.30
N ASP A 22 16.91 -4.64 7.95
CA ASP A 22 18.07 -4.33 8.79
C ASP A 22 18.19 -2.82 8.98
N GLU A 23 17.76 -2.35 10.17
CA GLU A 23 17.74 -0.94 10.57
C GLU A 23 17.16 -0.01 9.48
N LEU A 24 16.00 -0.37 8.94
CA LEU A 24 15.35 0.40 7.89
C LEU A 24 14.92 1.77 8.40
N ASP A 25 15.43 2.82 7.75
CA ASP A 25 14.95 4.19 7.84
C ASP A 25 14.21 4.55 6.54
N LEU A 26 12.96 4.99 6.67
CA LEU A 26 12.13 5.44 5.55
C LEU A 26 11.13 6.49 6.02
N ASP A 27 11.20 7.67 5.46
CA ASP A 27 10.20 8.73 5.62
C ASP A 27 9.36 8.84 4.35
N VAL A 28 8.05 9.00 4.49
CA VAL A 28 7.14 9.30 3.38
C VAL A 28 6.36 10.55 3.73
N ALA A 29 6.48 11.57 2.90
CA ALA A 29 5.79 12.85 3.11
C ALA A 29 4.27 12.72 2.92
N ARG A 30 3.51 13.70 3.41
CA ARG A 30 2.06 13.76 3.18
C ARG A 30 1.80 13.98 1.69
N GLY A 31 0.87 13.20 1.11
CA GLY A 31 0.53 13.23 -0.30
C GLY A 31 1.58 12.63 -1.23
N GLU A 32 2.74 12.20 -0.72
CA GLU A 32 3.80 11.62 -1.53
C GLU A 32 3.43 10.22 -2.03
N LYS A 33 3.77 9.95 -3.29
CA LYS A 33 3.63 8.65 -3.96
C LYS A 33 4.99 8.00 -4.08
N VAL A 34 5.25 6.97 -3.29
CA VAL A 34 6.52 6.25 -3.25
C VAL A 34 6.36 4.88 -3.91
N ALA A 35 7.17 4.61 -4.93
CA ALA A 35 7.30 3.26 -5.49
C ALA A 35 8.49 2.54 -4.85
N ILE A 36 8.27 1.31 -4.42
CA ILE A 36 9.29 0.42 -3.87
C ILE A 36 9.55 -0.67 -4.90
N ILE A 37 10.77 -0.71 -5.43
CA ILE A 37 11.21 -1.68 -6.44
C ILE A 37 12.39 -2.49 -5.91
N GLY A 38 12.70 -3.61 -6.57
CA GLY A 38 13.84 -4.48 -6.22
C GLY A 38 13.54 -5.96 -6.41
N PRO A 39 14.52 -6.85 -6.27
CA PRO A 39 14.36 -8.27 -6.49
C PRO A 39 13.38 -8.92 -5.50
N SER A 40 12.83 -10.07 -5.88
CA SER A 40 11.98 -10.87 -4.99
C SER A 40 12.76 -11.25 -3.72
N GLY A 41 12.06 -11.28 -2.59
CA GLY A 41 12.68 -11.60 -1.30
C GLY A 41 13.48 -10.46 -0.65
N SER A 42 13.56 -9.26 -1.24
CA SER A 42 14.32 -8.15 -0.65
C SER A 42 13.64 -7.46 0.55
N GLY A 43 12.40 -7.83 0.92
CA GLY A 43 11.68 -7.28 2.07
C GLY A 43 10.60 -6.24 1.74
N LYS A 44 10.34 -5.92 0.46
CA LYS A 44 9.36 -4.89 0.03
C LYS A 44 7.96 -5.08 0.61
N THR A 45 7.37 -6.25 0.38
CA THR A 45 6.05 -6.62 0.91
C THR A 45 6.03 -6.61 2.45
N THR A 46 7.14 -6.98 3.11
CA THR A 46 7.26 -6.94 4.57
C THR A 46 7.08 -5.52 5.11
N VAL A 47 7.61 -4.50 4.42
CA VAL A 47 7.42 -3.08 4.79
C VAL A 47 5.93 -2.72 4.82
N LEU A 48 5.16 -3.09 3.77
CA LEU A 48 3.73 -2.81 3.73
C LEU A 48 2.95 -3.62 4.79
N ARG A 49 3.32 -4.89 4.98
CA ARG A 49 2.66 -5.78 5.96
C ARG A 49 2.85 -5.30 7.40
N MET A 50 4.00 -4.70 7.73
CA MET A 50 4.24 -4.11 9.05
C MET A 50 3.37 -2.87 9.28
N LEU A 51 3.16 -2.02 8.26
CA LEU A 51 2.24 -0.88 8.34
C LEU A 51 0.80 -1.33 8.65
N MET A 52 0.39 -2.48 8.11
CA MET A 52 -0.92 -3.09 8.42
C MET A 52 -0.92 -3.90 9.71
N THR A 53 0.19 -3.95 10.43
CA THR A 53 0.38 -4.81 11.63
C THR A 53 0.06 -6.29 11.38
N LEU A 54 0.24 -6.74 10.14
CA LEU A 54 0.19 -8.15 9.76
C LEU A 54 1.51 -8.85 10.11
N GLU A 55 2.57 -8.07 10.27
CA GLU A 55 3.89 -8.48 10.74
C GLU A 55 4.32 -7.61 11.90
N THR A 56 4.99 -8.21 12.89
CA THR A 56 5.59 -7.50 14.01
C THR A 56 7.02 -7.10 13.72
N ILE A 57 7.47 -5.97 14.25
CA ILE A 57 8.87 -5.55 14.23
C ILE A 57 9.66 -6.22 15.36
N ASN A 58 10.97 -6.41 15.19
CA ASN A 58 11.86 -6.86 16.25
C ASN A 58 12.45 -5.67 17.02
N SER A 59 12.79 -4.59 16.33
CA SER A 59 13.27 -3.34 16.93
C SER A 59 12.91 -2.14 16.07
N GLY A 60 13.12 -0.94 16.60
CA GLY A 60 12.79 0.32 15.93
C GLY A 60 11.36 0.79 16.22
N ILE A 61 10.93 1.82 15.49
CA ILE A 61 9.60 2.44 15.65
C ILE A 61 9.02 2.72 14.28
N ILE A 62 7.73 2.43 14.11
CA ILE A 62 6.95 2.87 12.94
C ILE A 62 5.94 3.92 13.42
N ARG A 63 5.87 5.05 12.70
CA ARG A 63 4.87 6.10 12.94
C ARG A 63 4.00 6.29 11.71
N VAL A 64 2.73 6.57 11.96
CA VAL A 64 1.75 6.93 10.94
C VAL A 64 1.00 8.15 11.41
N ASP A 65 1.05 9.24 10.62
CA ASP A 65 0.43 10.51 10.96
C ASP A 65 0.87 11.03 12.34
N GLY A 66 2.20 10.93 12.62
CA GLY A 66 2.83 11.32 13.89
C GLY A 66 2.65 10.34 15.04
N GLU A 67 1.74 9.37 14.92
CA GLU A 67 1.46 8.43 16.00
C GLU A 67 2.27 7.13 15.86
N PRO A 68 2.94 6.65 16.94
CA PRO A 68 3.58 5.33 16.93
C PRO A 68 2.54 4.24 16.65
N LEU A 69 2.84 3.35 15.70
CA LEU A 69 1.91 2.31 15.27
C LEU A 69 1.80 1.18 16.30
N THR A 70 2.94 0.60 16.70
CA THR A 70 3.01 -0.59 17.57
C THR A 70 3.22 -0.25 19.04
N HIS A 71 3.40 1.02 19.35
CA HIS A 71 3.57 1.55 20.68
C HIS A 71 2.60 2.69 20.96
N MET A 72 2.41 3.04 22.21
CA MET A 72 1.65 4.23 22.64
C MET A 72 2.39 4.94 23.76
N LYS A 73 2.20 6.24 23.87
CA LYS A 73 2.75 7.02 24.98
C LYS A 73 2.01 6.71 26.28
N SER A 74 2.76 6.46 27.34
CA SER A 74 2.27 6.38 28.72
C SER A 74 3.18 7.24 29.60
N GLY A 75 2.77 8.50 29.85
CA GLY A 75 3.68 9.53 30.34
C GLY A 75 4.80 9.78 29.32
N ASP A 76 6.05 9.76 29.79
CA ASP A 76 7.25 9.94 28.95
C ASP A 76 7.80 8.63 28.32
N ARG A 77 7.12 7.50 28.54
CA ARG A 77 7.58 6.20 28.06
C ARG A 77 6.71 5.70 26.90
N LEU A 78 7.36 4.93 26.00
CA LEU A 78 6.66 4.14 24.99
C LEU A 78 6.38 2.75 25.58
N VAL A 79 5.12 2.34 25.54
CA VAL A 79 4.66 1.00 25.95
C VAL A 79 4.00 0.31 24.75
N PRO A 80 3.89 -1.04 24.74
CA PRO A 80 3.18 -1.75 23.69
C PRO A 80 1.76 -1.19 23.48
N ALA A 81 1.36 -1.03 22.23
CA ALA A 81 0.08 -0.45 21.89
C ALA A 81 -1.08 -1.36 22.31
N SER A 82 -2.12 -0.77 22.88
CA SER A 82 -3.38 -1.46 23.15
C SER A 82 -4.09 -1.85 21.82
N LYS A 83 -4.97 -2.86 21.88
CA LYS A 83 -5.80 -3.24 20.71
C LYS A 83 -6.63 -2.06 20.17
N ALA A 84 -7.09 -1.17 21.04
CA ALA A 84 -7.84 0.02 20.66
C ALA A 84 -6.95 1.02 19.90
N HIS A 85 -5.73 1.28 20.38
CA HIS A 85 -4.75 2.13 19.69
C HIS A 85 -4.39 1.58 18.31
N LEU A 86 -4.03 0.30 18.22
CA LEU A 86 -3.73 -0.37 16.95
C LEU A 86 -4.89 -0.24 15.95
N ARG A 87 -6.13 -0.46 16.40
CA ARG A 87 -7.32 -0.35 15.55
C ARG A 87 -7.52 1.06 15.03
N ARG A 88 -7.30 2.08 15.89
CA ARG A 88 -7.42 3.49 15.52
C ARG A 88 -6.36 3.91 14.51
N VAL A 89 -5.09 3.55 14.70
CA VAL A 89 -4.01 3.93 13.77
C VAL A 89 -4.16 3.18 12.44
N ARG A 90 -4.48 1.87 12.46
CA ARG A 90 -4.73 1.08 11.25
C ARG A 90 -5.90 1.59 10.42
N ALA A 91 -6.92 2.17 11.05
CA ALA A 91 -8.05 2.75 10.30
C ALA A 91 -7.64 3.90 9.37
N LYS A 92 -6.46 4.49 9.58
CA LYS A 92 -5.86 5.51 8.70
C LYS A 92 -5.19 4.91 7.46
N ILE A 93 -5.08 3.60 7.35
CA ILE A 93 -4.33 2.91 6.31
C ILE A 93 -5.26 1.98 5.54
N GLY A 94 -5.31 2.13 4.23
CA GLY A 94 -5.94 1.18 3.31
C GLY A 94 -4.87 0.31 2.65
N MET A 95 -5.16 -0.97 2.39
CA MET A 95 -4.25 -1.85 1.68
C MET A 95 -4.98 -2.64 0.61
N VAL A 96 -4.36 -2.70 -0.55
CA VAL A 96 -4.75 -3.52 -1.69
C VAL A 96 -3.68 -4.57 -1.90
N PHE A 97 -4.07 -5.83 -1.88
CA PHE A 97 -3.18 -6.98 -1.96
C PHE A 97 -3.03 -7.49 -3.40
N GLN A 98 -1.99 -8.25 -3.65
CA GLN A 98 -1.73 -8.95 -4.91
C GLN A 98 -2.90 -9.89 -5.28
N HIS A 99 -3.38 -10.68 -4.33
CA HIS A 99 -4.62 -11.45 -4.46
C HIS A 99 -5.75 -10.60 -3.87
N PHE A 100 -6.80 -10.39 -4.59
CA PHE A 100 -7.90 -9.44 -4.34
C PHE A 100 -8.46 -9.48 -2.91
N ASN A 101 -8.42 -10.65 -2.26
CA ASN A 101 -8.86 -10.90 -0.87
C ASN A 101 -10.29 -10.40 -0.59
N LEU A 102 -11.17 -10.46 -1.60
CA LEU A 102 -12.59 -10.15 -1.41
C LEU A 102 -13.27 -11.24 -0.57
N PHE A 103 -14.27 -10.84 0.20
CA PHE A 103 -15.16 -11.79 0.88
C PHE A 103 -16.02 -12.49 -0.15
N PRO A 104 -15.85 -13.81 -0.40
CA PRO A 104 -16.50 -14.51 -1.52
C PRO A 104 -18.02 -14.64 -1.36
N HIS A 105 -18.52 -14.56 -0.12
CA HIS A 105 -19.92 -14.64 0.25
C HIS A 105 -20.63 -13.27 0.26
N MET A 106 -19.91 -12.19 -0.09
CA MET A 106 -20.45 -10.84 -0.16
C MET A 106 -20.40 -10.31 -1.60
N THR A 107 -21.37 -9.51 -1.98
CA THR A 107 -21.38 -8.77 -3.25
C THR A 107 -20.26 -7.71 -3.27
N ALA A 108 -20.01 -7.07 -4.41
CA ALA A 108 -19.09 -5.94 -4.51
C ALA A 108 -19.47 -4.81 -3.54
N LEU A 109 -20.75 -4.46 -3.47
CA LEU A 109 -21.27 -3.49 -2.50
C LEU A 109 -21.04 -3.99 -1.05
N GLY A 110 -21.39 -5.25 -0.75
CA GLY A 110 -21.17 -5.85 0.56
C GLY A 110 -19.72 -5.75 1.02
N ASN A 111 -18.77 -6.08 0.14
CA ASN A 111 -17.34 -5.95 0.42
C ASN A 111 -16.94 -4.51 0.78
N CYS A 112 -17.54 -3.49 0.16
CA CYS A 112 -17.21 -2.11 0.39
C CYS A 112 -17.84 -1.52 1.65
N ILE A 113 -19.03 -1.98 2.08
CA ILE A 113 -19.75 -1.42 3.24
C ILE A 113 -19.36 -2.08 4.57
N GLU A 114 -18.83 -3.29 4.57
CA GLU A 114 -18.57 -4.08 5.78
C GLU A 114 -17.67 -3.36 6.78
N ALA A 115 -16.49 -2.91 6.36
CA ALA A 115 -15.55 -2.24 7.23
C ALA A 115 -16.05 -0.85 7.71
N PRO A 116 -16.62 0.03 6.86
CA PRO A 116 -17.25 1.26 7.30
C PRO A 116 -18.31 1.07 8.39
N MET A 117 -19.16 0.05 8.26
CA MET A 117 -20.19 -0.25 9.26
C MET A 117 -19.62 -0.82 10.55
N THR A 118 -18.70 -1.80 10.44
CA THR A 118 -18.18 -2.53 11.60
C THR A 118 -17.11 -1.75 12.37
N VAL A 119 -16.22 -1.01 11.67
CA VAL A 119 -15.09 -0.30 12.27
C VAL A 119 -15.42 1.16 12.54
N LEU A 120 -15.95 1.89 11.54
CA LEU A 120 -16.29 3.31 11.66
C LEU A 120 -17.68 3.54 12.26
N LYS A 121 -18.47 2.49 12.46
CA LYS A 121 -19.83 2.55 13.01
C LYS A 121 -20.80 3.41 12.18
N LEU A 122 -20.56 3.50 10.87
CA LEU A 122 -21.46 4.22 9.98
C LEU A 122 -22.83 3.53 9.90
N LYS A 123 -23.87 4.33 9.72
CA LYS A 123 -25.20 3.80 9.40
C LYS A 123 -25.15 3.16 7.99
N ARG A 124 -25.95 2.13 7.78
CA ARG A 124 -25.98 1.38 6.52
C ARG A 124 -26.18 2.28 5.30
N ALA A 125 -27.15 3.19 5.35
CA ALA A 125 -27.41 4.11 4.25
C ALA A 125 -26.23 5.00 3.89
N GLU A 126 -25.44 5.46 4.89
CA GLU A 126 -24.24 6.26 4.66
C GLU A 126 -23.11 5.40 4.06
N ALA A 127 -22.93 4.17 4.57
CA ALA A 127 -21.93 3.24 4.04
C ALA A 127 -22.26 2.83 2.59
N GLU A 128 -23.53 2.57 2.27
CA GLU A 128 -23.99 2.25 0.92
C GLU A 128 -23.80 3.41 -0.04
N ALA A 129 -24.18 4.64 0.34
CA ALA A 129 -23.98 5.82 -0.51
C ALA A 129 -22.49 6.01 -0.85
N ARG A 130 -21.60 5.91 0.15
CA ARG A 130 -20.16 5.98 -0.02
C ARG A 130 -19.61 4.88 -0.92
N ALA A 131 -20.06 3.65 -0.72
CA ALA A 131 -19.62 2.50 -1.51
C ALA A 131 -20.06 2.60 -2.98
N LEU A 132 -21.28 3.07 -3.25
CA LEU A 132 -21.79 3.29 -4.61
C LEU A 132 -20.98 4.37 -5.36
N GLU A 133 -20.64 5.46 -4.68
CA GLU A 133 -19.75 6.50 -5.23
C GLU A 133 -18.39 5.89 -5.62
N LEU A 134 -17.78 5.10 -4.73
CA LEU A 134 -16.47 4.48 -4.96
C LEU A 134 -16.53 3.41 -6.06
N LEU A 135 -17.58 2.58 -6.10
CA LEU A 135 -17.78 1.63 -7.19
C LEU A 135 -17.96 2.35 -8.53
N GLY A 136 -18.64 3.49 -8.55
CA GLY A 136 -18.73 4.36 -9.73
C GLY A 136 -17.36 4.91 -10.15
N MET A 137 -16.55 5.38 -9.18
CA MET A 137 -15.19 5.89 -9.42
C MET A 137 -14.27 4.85 -10.08
N VAL A 138 -14.41 3.57 -9.68
CA VAL A 138 -13.63 2.47 -10.27
C VAL A 138 -14.30 1.82 -11.49
N GLY A 139 -15.40 2.41 -12.01
CA GLY A 139 -16.11 1.94 -13.20
C GLY A 139 -16.90 0.64 -13.03
N LEU A 140 -17.46 0.40 -11.83
CA LEU A 140 -18.19 -0.82 -11.47
C LEU A 140 -19.56 -0.56 -10.83
N ALA A 141 -20.21 0.59 -11.13
CA ALA A 141 -21.51 0.92 -10.59
C ALA A 141 -22.58 -0.13 -10.94
N ASP A 142 -22.53 -0.69 -12.15
CA ASP A 142 -23.41 -1.74 -12.66
C ASP A 142 -23.14 -3.13 -12.06
N LYS A 143 -22.00 -3.32 -11.38
CA LYS A 143 -21.54 -4.58 -10.80
C LYS A 143 -21.74 -4.67 -9.28
N ARG A 144 -22.41 -3.71 -8.66
CA ARG A 144 -22.57 -3.62 -7.20
C ARG A 144 -23.13 -4.88 -6.54
N ASP A 145 -24.05 -5.57 -7.25
CA ASP A 145 -24.75 -6.75 -6.74
C ASP A 145 -24.07 -8.07 -7.16
N HIS A 146 -22.93 -8.03 -7.89
CA HIS A 146 -22.18 -9.21 -8.30
C HIS A 146 -21.29 -9.71 -7.18
N TYR A 147 -21.18 -11.03 -7.07
CA TYR A 147 -20.24 -11.72 -6.19
C TYR A 147 -18.86 -11.80 -6.86
N PRO A 148 -17.76 -11.97 -6.08
CA PRO A 148 -16.40 -12.08 -6.64
C PRO A 148 -16.27 -13.13 -7.75
N SER A 149 -16.96 -14.28 -7.64
CA SER A 149 -16.97 -15.33 -8.67
C SER A 149 -17.58 -14.91 -10.02
N GLN A 150 -18.30 -13.80 -10.06
CA GLN A 150 -18.96 -13.25 -11.25
C GLN A 150 -18.17 -12.08 -11.86
N LEU A 151 -16.99 -11.77 -11.29
CA LEU A 151 -16.16 -10.63 -11.68
C LEU A 151 -14.83 -11.13 -12.27
N SER A 152 -14.34 -10.45 -13.33
CA SER A 152 -12.99 -10.69 -13.83
C SER A 152 -11.92 -10.31 -12.78
N GLY A 153 -10.70 -10.78 -12.93
CA GLY A 153 -9.59 -10.43 -12.03
C GLY A 153 -9.39 -8.92 -11.89
N GLY A 154 -9.40 -8.18 -13.00
CA GLY A 154 -9.31 -6.72 -12.98
C GLY A 154 -10.50 -6.03 -12.30
N GLN A 155 -11.72 -6.59 -12.45
CA GLN A 155 -12.91 -6.10 -11.73
C GLN A 155 -12.80 -6.37 -10.24
N GLN A 156 -12.36 -7.56 -9.83
CA GLN A 156 -12.14 -7.90 -8.42
C GLN A 156 -11.11 -6.97 -7.78
N GLN A 157 -10.02 -6.67 -8.49
CA GLN A 157 -8.99 -5.74 -7.99
C GLN A 157 -9.53 -4.32 -7.84
N ARG A 158 -10.35 -3.85 -8.78
CA ARG A 158 -11.01 -2.54 -8.67
C ARG A 158 -12.01 -2.50 -7.51
N VAL A 159 -12.74 -3.58 -7.22
CA VAL A 159 -13.56 -3.68 -6.01
C VAL A 159 -12.68 -3.63 -4.75
N ALA A 160 -11.52 -4.31 -4.73
CA ALA A 160 -10.59 -4.27 -3.60
C ALA A 160 -10.05 -2.84 -3.35
N ILE A 161 -9.80 -2.07 -4.40
CA ILE A 161 -9.43 -0.65 -4.31
C ILE A 161 -10.59 0.16 -3.70
N ALA A 162 -11.82 0.01 -4.22
CA ALA A 162 -13.00 0.70 -3.70
C ALA A 162 -13.24 0.37 -2.21
N ARG A 163 -13.10 -0.91 -1.82
CA ARG A 163 -13.20 -1.37 -0.44
C ARG A 163 -12.19 -0.69 0.48
N ALA A 164 -10.93 -0.58 0.05
CA ALA A 164 -9.89 0.08 0.83
C ALA A 164 -10.18 1.58 1.01
N LEU A 165 -10.64 2.25 -0.05
CA LEU A 165 -11.01 3.67 -0.03
C LEU A 165 -12.25 3.97 0.83
N ALA A 166 -13.17 2.99 1.00
CA ALA A 166 -14.39 3.16 1.77
C ALA A 166 -14.13 3.52 3.24
N MET A 167 -12.94 3.17 3.75
CA MET A 167 -12.46 3.56 5.08
C MET A 167 -11.97 5.01 5.18
N ARG A 168 -11.87 5.76 4.06
CA ARG A 168 -11.27 7.11 3.95
C ARG A 168 -9.86 7.15 4.56
N PRO A 169 -8.95 6.29 4.10
CA PRO A 169 -7.60 6.23 4.64
C PRO A 169 -6.80 7.50 4.31
N LYS A 170 -5.76 7.79 5.11
CA LYS A 170 -4.75 8.80 4.84
C LYS A 170 -3.56 8.25 4.03
N VAL A 171 -3.37 6.94 4.11
CA VAL A 171 -2.30 6.20 3.43
C VAL A 171 -2.91 5.02 2.68
N MET A 172 -2.56 4.86 1.41
CA MET A 172 -2.90 3.69 0.60
C MET A 172 -1.65 2.88 0.29
N LEU A 173 -1.72 1.59 0.57
CA LEU A 173 -0.68 0.61 0.31
C LEU A 173 -1.11 -0.30 -0.84
N PHE A 174 -0.22 -0.49 -1.82
CA PHE A 174 -0.44 -1.36 -2.98
C PHE A 174 0.67 -2.40 -3.05
N ASP A 175 0.32 -3.67 -2.84
CA ASP A 175 1.27 -4.77 -2.83
C ASP A 175 1.11 -5.60 -4.11
N GLU A 176 1.94 -5.31 -5.12
CA GLU A 176 1.99 -6.01 -6.42
C GLU A 176 0.61 -6.22 -7.07
N VAL A 177 -0.23 -5.20 -7.04
CA VAL A 177 -1.67 -5.25 -7.36
C VAL A 177 -2.02 -5.66 -8.79
N THR A 178 -1.04 -5.81 -9.66
CA THR A 178 -1.24 -6.24 -11.05
C THR A 178 -0.62 -7.60 -11.34
N SER A 179 0.14 -8.19 -10.41
CA SER A 179 0.91 -9.42 -10.68
C SER A 179 0.03 -10.68 -10.85
N ALA A 180 -1.22 -10.64 -10.36
CA ALA A 180 -2.19 -11.72 -10.50
C ALA A 180 -3.21 -11.49 -11.63
N LEU A 181 -2.97 -10.52 -12.52
CA LEU A 181 -3.88 -10.14 -13.59
C LEU A 181 -3.33 -10.54 -14.95
N ASP A 182 -4.23 -10.85 -15.86
CA ASP A 182 -3.90 -10.96 -17.28
C ASP A 182 -3.39 -9.61 -17.80
N PRO A 183 -2.38 -9.60 -18.71
CA PRO A 183 -1.74 -8.38 -19.20
C PRO A 183 -2.72 -7.33 -19.73
N GLU A 184 -3.80 -7.76 -20.39
CA GLU A 184 -4.84 -6.88 -20.93
C GLU A 184 -5.64 -6.12 -19.87
N LEU A 185 -5.73 -6.65 -18.62
CA LEU A 185 -6.47 -6.06 -17.51
C LEU A 185 -5.61 -5.12 -16.65
N VAL A 186 -4.28 -5.20 -16.77
CA VAL A 186 -3.33 -4.39 -15.99
C VAL A 186 -3.58 -2.90 -16.19
N GLY A 187 -3.78 -2.47 -17.42
CA GLY A 187 -4.00 -1.06 -17.77
C GLY A 187 -5.19 -0.43 -17.05
N GLU A 188 -6.30 -1.16 -16.93
CA GLU A 188 -7.51 -0.67 -16.27
C GLU A 188 -7.28 -0.38 -14.77
N VAL A 189 -6.58 -1.29 -14.07
CA VAL A 189 -6.28 -1.14 -12.64
C VAL A 189 -5.29 0.00 -12.42
N LEU A 190 -4.23 0.10 -13.23
CA LEU A 190 -3.26 1.18 -13.13
C LEU A 190 -3.89 2.55 -13.42
N ASN A 191 -4.85 2.63 -14.35
CA ASN A 191 -5.58 3.86 -14.66
C ASN A 191 -6.41 4.33 -13.45
N VAL A 192 -7.06 3.41 -12.73
CA VAL A 192 -7.76 3.75 -11.49
C VAL A 192 -6.79 4.31 -10.44
N ILE A 193 -5.64 3.66 -10.22
CA ILE A 193 -4.63 4.14 -9.25
C ILE A 193 -4.09 5.51 -9.68
N ARG A 194 -3.85 5.72 -10.99
CA ARG A 194 -3.39 7.00 -11.55
C ARG A 194 -4.39 8.13 -11.29
N LYS A 195 -5.68 7.85 -11.50
CA LYS A 195 -6.77 8.79 -11.21
C LYS A 195 -6.82 9.15 -9.73
N LEU A 196 -6.77 8.15 -8.84
CA LEU A 196 -6.74 8.36 -7.40
C LEU A 196 -5.58 9.25 -6.95
N GLY A 197 -4.38 9.01 -7.48
CA GLY A 197 -3.20 9.81 -7.14
C GLY A 197 -3.25 11.26 -7.64
N ARG A 198 -4.05 11.57 -8.65
CA ARG A 198 -4.23 12.93 -9.18
C ARG A 198 -5.34 13.71 -8.49
N GLU A 199 -6.44 13.03 -8.18
CA GLU A 199 -7.68 13.66 -7.68
C GLU A 199 -7.72 13.77 -6.15
N HIS A 200 -6.89 13.01 -5.44
CA HIS A 200 -6.90 12.95 -3.98
C HIS A 200 -5.49 13.19 -3.43
N ASP A 201 -5.41 13.95 -2.33
CA ASP A 201 -4.16 14.16 -1.57
C ASP A 201 -3.87 12.93 -0.68
N LEU A 202 -3.73 11.77 -1.32
CA LEU A 202 -3.46 10.49 -0.66
C LEU A 202 -1.96 10.19 -0.68
N THR A 203 -1.41 9.89 0.50
CA THR A 203 -0.08 9.29 0.58
C THR A 203 -0.14 7.85 0.08
N MET A 204 0.73 7.47 -0.83
CA MET A 204 0.71 6.14 -1.44
C MET A 204 2.07 5.46 -1.38
N LEU A 205 2.10 4.21 -0.92
CA LEU A 205 3.27 3.34 -1.03
C LEU A 205 2.90 2.15 -1.91
N MET A 206 3.70 1.90 -2.93
CA MET A 206 3.44 0.85 -3.90
C MET A 206 4.65 -0.05 -4.08
N VAL A 207 4.49 -1.34 -3.85
CA VAL A 207 5.41 -2.37 -4.32
C VAL A 207 4.98 -2.78 -5.71
N THR A 208 5.85 -2.68 -6.69
CA THR A 208 5.49 -2.97 -8.08
C THR A 208 6.67 -3.48 -8.91
N HIS A 209 6.37 -4.32 -9.89
CA HIS A 209 7.26 -4.73 -10.99
C HIS A 209 6.96 -3.97 -12.28
N GLN A 210 5.97 -3.07 -12.29
CA GLN A 210 5.62 -2.24 -13.44
C GLN A 210 6.50 -0.99 -13.49
N MET A 211 7.70 -1.11 -14.07
CA MET A 211 8.70 -0.02 -14.05
C MET A 211 8.23 1.22 -14.81
N GLY A 212 7.54 1.03 -15.94
CA GLY A 212 6.94 2.14 -16.69
C GLY A 212 5.94 2.94 -15.86
N PHE A 213 5.07 2.24 -15.10
CA PHE A 213 4.13 2.88 -14.21
C PHE A 213 4.83 3.58 -13.04
N ALA A 214 5.80 2.94 -12.38
CA ALA A 214 6.57 3.55 -11.30
C ALA A 214 7.27 4.83 -11.76
N LYS A 215 7.84 4.83 -12.97
CA LYS A 215 8.52 5.99 -13.57
C LYS A 215 7.57 7.17 -13.84
N GLU A 216 6.34 6.89 -14.25
CA GLU A 216 5.34 7.92 -14.60
C GLU A 216 4.59 8.44 -13.38
N PHE A 217 4.30 7.56 -12.41
CA PHE A 217 3.34 7.82 -11.34
C PHE A 217 3.98 8.29 -10.02
N ALA A 218 5.15 7.73 -9.67
CA ALA A 218 5.76 8.01 -8.38
C ALA A 218 6.43 9.39 -8.32
N ASP A 219 6.37 10.03 -7.15
CA ASP A 219 7.16 11.22 -6.84
C ASP A 219 8.61 10.81 -6.48
N ARG A 220 8.76 9.63 -5.84
CA ARG A 220 10.04 9.04 -5.47
C ARG A 220 10.02 7.53 -5.63
N VAL A 221 11.16 6.97 -6.05
CA VAL A 221 11.39 5.52 -6.15
C VAL A 221 12.45 5.10 -5.15
N CYS A 222 12.21 4.01 -4.42
CA CYS A 222 13.14 3.39 -3.49
C CYS A 222 13.54 2.01 -4.03
N PHE A 223 14.82 1.81 -4.31
CA PHE A 223 15.37 0.50 -4.67
C PHE A 223 15.76 -0.27 -3.42
N PHE A 224 15.07 -1.39 -3.21
CA PHE A 224 15.25 -2.30 -2.08
C PHE A 224 16.16 -3.47 -2.45
N TYR A 225 17.17 -3.71 -1.61
CA TYR A 225 18.06 -4.86 -1.76
C TYR A 225 18.55 -5.32 -0.38
N HIS A 226 18.41 -6.62 -0.08
CA HIS A 226 18.80 -7.22 1.20
C HIS A 226 18.31 -6.44 2.43
N GLY A 227 17.02 -6.11 2.47
CA GLY A 227 16.39 -5.47 3.63
C GLY A 227 16.69 -3.99 3.84
N LYS A 228 17.38 -3.33 2.89
CA LYS A 228 17.75 -1.92 2.95
C LYS A 228 17.33 -1.17 1.68
N ILE A 229 17.16 0.13 1.81
CA ILE A 229 17.08 1.04 0.67
C ILE A 229 18.51 1.34 0.22
N CYS A 230 18.92 0.75 -0.91
CA CYS A 230 20.24 0.98 -1.48
C CYS A 230 20.34 2.29 -2.25
N GLU A 231 19.24 2.70 -2.86
CA GLU A 231 19.15 3.95 -3.60
C GLU A 231 17.70 4.45 -3.60
N GLN A 232 17.54 5.78 -3.54
CA GLN A 232 16.24 6.42 -3.67
C GLN A 232 16.41 7.79 -4.33
N GLY A 233 15.41 8.21 -5.08
CA GLY A 233 15.43 9.50 -5.76
C GLY A 233 14.21 9.70 -6.65
N ALA A 234 14.22 10.82 -7.38
CA ALA A 234 13.20 11.09 -8.39
C ALA A 234 13.22 10.00 -9.47
N PRO A 235 12.04 9.58 -9.99
CA PRO A 235 11.99 8.52 -11.00
C PRO A 235 12.92 8.77 -12.21
N ARG A 236 12.98 10.01 -12.69
CA ARG A 236 13.84 10.35 -13.85
C ARG A 236 15.33 10.09 -13.59
N GLU A 237 15.79 10.37 -12.37
CA GLU A 237 17.19 10.15 -11.97
C GLU A 237 17.46 8.65 -11.80
N LEU A 238 16.64 7.97 -11.00
CA LEU A 238 16.87 6.56 -10.65
C LEU A 238 16.72 5.62 -11.86
N PHE A 239 15.79 5.89 -12.78
CA PHE A 239 15.64 5.09 -14.01
C PHE A 239 16.56 5.53 -15.15
N GLY A 240 17.07 6.77 -15.15
CA GLY A 240 17.92 7.33 -16.21
C GLY A 240 19.41 7.17 -15.96
N ASP A 241 19.83 7.46 -14.73
CA ASP A 241 21.26 7.43 -14.33
C ASP A 241 21.39 6.97 -12.87
N PRO A 242 21.11 5.70 -12.58
CA PRO A 242 21.26 5.15 -11.24
C PRO A 242 22.73 5.17 -10.80
N ARG A 243 22.99 5.56 -9.56
CA ARG A 243 24.35 5.67 -9.01
C ARG A 243 24.85 4.35 -8.43
N ASN A 244 23.95 3.56 -7.85
CA ASN A 244 24.29 2.29 -7.20
C ASN A 244 24.40 1.17 -8.24
N GLU A 245 25.50 0.43 -8.24
CA GLU A 245 25.76 -0.65 -9.20
C GLU A 245 24.68 -1.76 -9.16
N ARG A 246 24.11 -2.05 -7.99
CA ARG A 246 23.02 -3.04 -7.87
C ARG A 246 21.73 -2.53 -8.49
N THR A 247 21.45 -1.23 -8.36
CA THR A 247 20.32 -0.59 -9.04
C THR A 247 20.47 -0.69 -10.54
N LYS A 248 21.66 -0.38 -11.10
CA LYS A 248 21.96 -0.50 -12.53
C LYS A 248 21.73 -1.92 -13.03
N GLN A 249 22.33 -2.91 -12.36
CA GLN A 249 22.17 -4.33 -12.72
C GLN A 249 20.71 -4.77 -12.72
N PHE A 250 19.95 -4.38 -11.68
CA PHE A 250 18.54 -4.73 -11.58
C PHE A 250 17.71 -4.09 -12.69
N LEU A 251 17.90 -2.78 -12.94
CA LEU A 251 17.14 -2.07 -13.96
C LEU A 251 17.47 -2.57 -15.37
N SER A 252 18.75 -2.82 -15.69
CA SER A 252 19.11 -3.41 -16.99
C SER A 252 18.41 -4.75 -17.20
N ALA A 253 18.48 -5.66 -16.22
CA ALA A 253 17.85 -6.97 -16.32
C ALA A 253 16.31 -6.90 -16.50
N VAL A 254 15.64 -5.95 -15.84
CA VAL A 254 14.18 -5.82 -15.93
C VAL A 254 13.73 -5.09 -17.21
N LEU A 255 14.50 -4.10 -17.67
CA LEU A 255 14.18 -3.33 -18.89
C LEU A 255 14.51 -4.10 -20.17
N GLU A 256 15.46 -5.05 -20.13
CA GLU A 256 15.78 -5.94 -21.25
C GLU A 256 14.78 -7.12 -21.39
N ALA A 257 14.09 -7.46 -20.30
CA ALA A 257 13.14 -8.57 -20.28
C ALA A 257 11.69 -8.18 -20.59
N GLY A 258 11.36 -6.92 -20.70
CA GLY A 258 10.01 -6.37 -20.96
C GLY A 258 9.97 -5.50 -22.17
#